data_92e8e136c615264e7356c1699a3d76eb
#
_entry.id   92e8e136c615264e7356c1699a3d76eb
#
_cell.length_a   1.000
_cell.length_b   1.000
_cell.length_c   1.000
_cell.angle_alpha   90.00
_cell.angle_beta   90.00
_cell.angle_gamma   90.00
#
_symmetry.space_group_name_H-M   'P 1'
#
loop_
_entity.id
_entity.type
_entity.pdbx_description
1 polymer ?
#
loop_
_entity_poly.entity_id
_entity_poly.type
_entity_poly.pdbx_seq_one_letter_code
_entity_poly.pdbx_strand_id
1 'polypeptide(L)'
;MKRIITVQDISCLGKCSLTVALPIISAMGVEACVLPTAVLSTHTAFQGFTFRDLTSDIVPISQHWQNQKFHFDAMYTGYLGSFEQLELMHQFIEDFGSTDTLTIVDPCMADNGNLYHGFSQEFAFAMAKLCSKANVIVPNLTEASFMLGIPYQSTGYDIEYIKKILKDLAALGCQKVVLKGIEFAENQEGLKGVVGKIGVAAYDSQTQKF
;
A
#
# COMPACT_ATOMS: atom_id res chain seq x y z
N MET A 1 -12.81 -16.95 13.18
CA MET A 1 -12.24 -15.57 13.15
C MET A 1 -11.67 -15.36 11.77
N LYS A 2 -11.86 -14.18 11.17
CA LYS A 2 -11.22 -13.83 9.90
C LYS A 2 -9.72 -13.65 10.10
N ARG A 3 -8.91 -14.06 9.09
CA ARG A 3 -7.44 -13.98 9.12
C ARG A 3 -6.94 -13.11 7.98
N ILE A 4 -6.03 -12.21 8.29
CA ILE A 4 -5.33 -11.40 7.29
C ILE A 4 -3.82 -11.61 7.39
N ILE A 5 -3.17 -11.87 6.27
CA ILE A 5 -1.71 -11.77 6.18
C ILE A 5 -1.35 -10.30 6.07
N THR A 6 -0.48 -9.82 6.94
CA THR A 6 0.09 -8.48 6.85
C THR A 6 1.58 -8.58 6.52
N VAL A 7 1.95 -8.07 5.32
CA VAL A 7 3.31 -8.11 4.78
C VAL A 7 3.92 -6.73 4.95
N GLN A 8 4.75 -6.55 5.97
CA GLN A 8 5.30 -5.24 6.34
C GLN A 8 6.63 -5.37 7.06
N ASP A 9 7.42 -4.29 7.06
CA ASP A 9 8.58 -4.17 7.93
C ASP A 9 8.17 -3.99 9.41
N ILE A 10 9.10 -4.34 10.29
CA ILE A 10 9.00 -4.09 11.72
C ILE A 10 9.91 -2.91 12.06
N SER A 11 9.35 -1.71 12.16
CA SER A 11 10.02 -0.58 12.76
C SER A 11 9.86 -0.63 14.27
N CYS A 12 10.95 -0.94 15.00
CA CYS A 12 10.89 -1.17 16.46
C CYS A 12 10.44 0.06 17.24
N LEU A 13 10.78 1.25 16.73
CA LEU A 13 10.37 2.53 17.33
C LEU A 13 9.90 3.48 16.22
N GLY A 14 8.84 4.27 16.49
CA GLY A 14 8.34 5.31 15.58
C GLY A 14 6.89 5.14 15.14
N LYS A 15 6.19 4.10 15.58
CA LYS A 15 4.75 3.86 15.31
C LYS A 15 4.42 3.91 13.81
N CYS A 16 5.03 3.02 13.04
CA CYS A 16 4.74 2.87 11.61
C CYS A 16 4.77 1.39 11.21
N SER A 17 4.36 1.10 10.01
CA SER A 17 4.35 -0.24 9.41
C SER A 17 3.64 -1.26 10.31
N LEU A 18 4.21 -2.42 10.57
CA LEU A 18 3.59 -3.48 11.36
C LEU A 18 3.20 -3.05 12.77
N THR A 19 4.00 -2.19 13.43
CA THR A 19 3.71 -1.75 14.81
C THR A 19 2.46 -0.87 14.92
N VAL A 20 1.94 -0.39 13.79
CA VAL A 20 0.63 0.28 13.68
C VAL A 20 -0.43 -0.67 13.14
N ALA A 21 -0.14 -1.39 12.06
CA ALA A 21 -1.11 -2.28 11.40
C ALA A 21 -1.59 -3.39 12.33
N LEU A 22 -0.68 -4.07 13.03
CA LEU A 22 -0.99 -5.19 13.90
C LEU A 22 -2.01 -4.85 15.00
N PRO A 23 -1.82 -3.82 15.84
CA PRO A 23 -2.79 -3.49 16.90
C PRO A 23 -4.13 -3.03 16.33
N ILE A 24 -4.16 -2.33 15.19
CA ILE A 24 -5.41 -1.87 14.56
C ILE A 24 -6.20 -3.07 14.03
N ILE A 25 -5.56 -3.96 13.28
CA ILE A 25 -6.19 -5.17 12.74
C ILE A 25 -6.74 -6.03 13.88
N SER A 26 -5.95 -6.23 14.94
CA SER A 26 -6.36 -7.02 16.10
C SER A 26 -7.53 -6.38 16.85
N ALA A 27 -7.53 -5.05 17.01
CA ALA A 27 -8.64 -4.32 17.64
C ALA A 27 -9.95 -4.41 16.84
N MET A 28 -9.86 -4.63 15.53
CA MET A 28 -11.02 -4.87 14.66
C MET A 28 -11.57 -6.31 14.75
N GLY A 29 -10.99 -7.17 15.59
CA GLY A 29 -11.43 -8.57 15.76
C GLY A 29 -10.96 -9.51 14.64
N VAL A 30 -9.90 -9.13 13.92
CA VAL A 30 -9.27 -9.92 12.86
C VAL A 30 -7.93 -10.47 13.34
N GLU A 31 -7.65 -11.73 13.06
CA GLU A 31 -6.34 -12.34 13.34
C GLU A 31 -5.32 -11.83 12.32
N ALA A 32 -4.29 -11.11 12.78
CA ALA A 32 -3.19 -10.66 11.93
C ALA A 32 -2.08 -11.71 11.91
N CYS A 33 -1.83 -12.29 10.74
CA CYS A 33 -0.73 -13.23 10.47
C CYS A 33 0.41 -12.44 9.83
N VAL A 34 1.56 -12.38 10.49
CA VAL A 34 2.65 -11.48 10.12
C VAL A 34 3.63 -12.18 9.18
N LEU A 35 3.89 -11.56 8.02
CA LEU A 35 5.01 -11.88 7.12
C LEU A 35 5.97 -10.68 7.10
N PRO A 36 7.04 -10.69 7.91
CA PRO A 36 7.91 -9.52 8.01
C PRO A 36 8.87 -9.44 6.82
N THR A 37 9.02 -8.22 6.25
CA THR A 37 9.93 -7.94 5.13
C THR A 37 11.30 -7.45 5.59
N ALA A 38 11.36 -6.80 6.73
CA ALA A 38 12.58 -6.28 7.35
C ALA A 38 12.37 -5.99 8.84
N VAL A 39 13.46 -5.87 9.59
CA VAL A 39 13.46 -5.32 10.94
C VAL A 39 14.36 -4.09 10.97
N LEU A 40 13.80 -2.96 11.43
CA LEU A 40 14.52 -1.70 11.58
C LEU A 40 14.50 -1.26 13.05
N SER A 41 15.60 -0.66 13.53
CA SER A 41 15.63 -0.09 14.90
C SER A 41 14.63 1.07 15.06
N THR A 42 14.45 1.86 14.00
CA THR A 42 13.46 2.95 13.86
C THR A 42 13.00 3.01 12.41
N HIS A 43 11.97 3.79 12.08
CA HIS A 43 11.64 4.04 10.68
C HIS A 43 12.71 4.90 9.98
N THR A 44 12.71 4.91 8.66
CA THR A 44 13.78 5.47 7.82
C THR A 44 13.95 7.00 7.88
N ALA A 45 13.04 7.74 8.52
CA ALA A 45 13.21 9.17 8.73
C ALA A 45 14.23 9.52 9.84
N PHE A 46 14.61 8.55 10.68
CA PHE A 46 15.70 8.73 11.65
C PHE A 46 17.03 8.40 10.99
N GLN A 47 18.07 9.19 11.30
CA GLN A 47 19.43 8.90 10.81
C GLN A 47 20.08 7.75 11.60
N GLY A 48 20.87 6.94 10.92
CA GLY A 48 21.68 5.88 11.55
C GLY A 48 20.87 4.71 12.06
N PHE A 49 19.65 4.48 11.55
CA PHE A 49 18.88 3.28 11.87
C PHE A 49 19.61 2.00 11.44
N THR A 50 19.41 0.92 12.18
CA THR A 50 19.86 -0.41 11.76
C THR A 50 18.78 -1.06 10.90
N PHE A 51 19.21 -1.87 9.92
CA PHE A 51 18.32 -2.55 8.98
C PHE A 51 18.73 -4.01 8.84
N ARG A 52 17.78 -4.90 9.04
CA ARG A 52 17.92 -6.32 8.75
C ARG A 52 16.88 -6.72 7.71
N ASP A 53 17.35 -7.04 6.52
CA ASP A 53 16.52 -7.59 5.44
C ASP A 53 16.06 -9.01 5.79
N LEU A 54 14.81 -9.34 5.52
CA LEU A 54 14.20 -10.65 5.74
C LEU A 54 13.67 -11.27 4.43
N THR A 55 14.15 -10.82 3.28
CA THR A 55 13.73 -11.36 1.98
C THR A 55 13.92 -12.88 1.91
N SER A 56 15.04 -13.40 2.45
CA SER A 56 15.33 -14.83 2.47
C SER A 56 14.37 -15.66 3.33
N ASP A 57 13.64 -15.03 4.24
CA ASP A 57 12.71 -15.69 5.16
C ASP A 57 11.29 -15.80 4.56
N ILE A 58 10.96 -14.98 3.54
CA ILE A 58 9.62 -14.94 2.93
C ILE A 58 9.23 -16.31 2.36
N VAL A 59 10.10 -16.90 1.54
CA VAL A 59 9.82 -18.20 0.89
C VAL A 59 9.69 -19.33 1.92
N PRO A 60 10.61 -19.52 2.88
CA PRO A 60 10.47 -20.56 3.90
C PRO A 60 9.18 -20.44 4.72
N ILE A 61 8.79 -19.20 5.10
CA ILE A 61 7.56 -18.96 5.86
C ILE A 61 6.33 -19.33 5.01
N SER A 62 6.27 -18.85 3.75
CA SER A 62 5.15 -19.13 2.86
C SER A 62 5.00 -20.62 2.56
N GLN A 63 6.08 -21.32 2.28
CA GLN A 63 6.08 -22.77 2.06
C GLN A 63 5.59 -23.54 3.28
N HIS A 64 6.01 -23.13 4.47
CA HIS A 64 5.50 -23.75 5.69
C HIS A 64 3.98 -23.57 5.82
N TRP A 65 3.47 -22.38 5.56
CA TRP A 65 2.02 -22.11 5.62
C TRP A 65 1.23 -22.90 4.58
N GLN A 66 1.75 -23.02 3.36
CA GLN A 66 1.16 -23.87 2.31
C GLN A 66 1.12 -25.35 2.72
N ASN A 67 2.23 -25.87 3.25
CA ASN A 67 2.32 -27.27 3.73
C ASN A 67 1.34 -27.56 4.86
N GLN A 68 1.05 -26.57 5.72
CA GLN A 68 0.05 -26.68 6.78
C GLN A 68 -1.39 -26.42 6.26
N LYS A 69 -1.54 -26.06 4.98
CA LYS A 69 -2.84 -25.75 4.35
C LYS A 69 -3.58 -24.62 5.08
N PHE A 70 -2.87 -23.62 5.57
CA PHE A 70 -3.51 -22.47 6.18
C PHE A 70 -4.28 -21.67 5.12
N HIS A 71 -5.45 -21.20 5.50
CA HIS A 71 -6.30 -20.35 4.68
C HIS A 71 -6.39 -18.95 5.28
N PHE A 72 -6.40 -17.93 4.39
CA PHE A 72 -6.46 -16.53 4.76
C PHE A 72 -7.59 -15.84 4.00
N ASP A 73 -8.33 -14.98 4.69
CA ASP A 73 -9.44 -14.22 4.13
C ASP A 73 -8.96 -12.95 3.41
N ALA A 74 -7.79 -12.43 3.78
CA ALA A 74 -7.21 -11.26 3.15
C ALA A 74 -5.68 -11.26 3.21
N MET A 75 -5.08 -10.47 2.32
CA MET A 75 -3.66 -10.10 2.30
C MET A 75 -3.54 -8.57 2.26
N TYR A 76 -2.64 -8.01 3.04
CA TYR A 76 -2.36 -6.59 3.09
C TYR A 76 -0.86 -6.36 3.05
N THR A 77 -0.36 -5.73 2.00
CA THR A 77 1.05 -5.39 1.86
C THR A 77 1.29 -3.91 2.19
N GLY A 78 2.40 -3.62 2.86
CA GLY A 78 2.93 -2.28 3.04
C GLY A 78 4.30 -2.13 2.36
N TYR A 79 5.32 -1.70 3.13
CA TYR A 79 6.66 -1.48 2.60
C TYR A 79 7.30 -2.77 2.06
N LEU A 80 7.73 -2.71 0.80
CA LEU A 80 8.52 -3.73 0.11
C LEU A 80 9.83 -3.07 -0.35
N GLY A 81 10.96 -3.57 0.14
CA GLY A 81 12.24 -2.87 0.05
C GLY A 81 13.03 -3.12 -1.24
N SER A 82 12.62 -4.05 -2.10
CA SER A 82 13.39 -4.43 -3.28
C SER A 82 12.54 -4.99 -4.41
N PHE A 83 13.09 -5.03 -5.63
CA PHE A 83 12.45 -5.72 -6.77
C PHE A 83 12.25 -7.22 -6.48
N GLU A 84 13.16 -7.86 -5.77
CA GLU A 84 13.02 -9.26 -5.37
C GLU A 84 11.79 -9.45 -4.48
N GLN A 85 11.56 -8.57 -3.51
CA GLN A 85 10.36 -8.62 -2.67
C GLN A 85 9.08 -8.39 -3.50
N LEU A 86 9.10 -7.52 -4.52
CA LEU A 86 7.96 -7.35 -5.42
C LEU A 86 7.63 -8.65 -6.17
N GLU A 87 8.64 -9.32 -6.73
CA GLU A 87 8.46 -10.59 -7.43
C GLU A 87 7.96 -11.70 -6.49
N LEU A 88 8.51 -11.78 -5.28
CA LEU A 88 8.03 -12.72 -4.27
C LEU A 88 6.56 -12.44 -3.89
N MET A 89 6.13 -11.17 -3.84
CA MET A 89 4.74 -10.83 -3.58
C MET A 89 3.82 -11.17 -4.75
N HIS A 90 4.27 -11.07 -6.00
CA HIS A 90 3.51 -11.60 -7.14
C HIS A 90 3.21 -13.09 -6.97
N GLN A 91 4.24 -13.88 -6.67
CA GLN A 91 4.08 -15.32 -6.43
C GLN A 91 3.20 -15.59 -5.20
N PHE A 92 3.41 -14.83 -4.12
CA PHE A 92 2.65 -14.97 -2.88
C PHE A 92 1.15 -14.71 -3.07
N ILE A 93 0.80 -13.70 -3.88
CA ILE A 93 -0.60 -13.41 -4.24
C ILE A 93 -1.21 -14.58 -5.05
N GLU A 94 -0.42 -15.21 -5.93
CA GLU A 94 -0.89 -16.38 -6.69
C GLU A 94 -1.05 -17.62 -5.80
N ASP A 95 -0.14 -17.82 -4.85
CA ASP A 95 -0.11 -19.00 -3.97
C ASP A 95 -1.25 -18.99 -2.93
N PHE A 96 -1.55 -17.84 -2.36
CA PHE A 96 -2.54 -17.68 -1.27
C PHE A 96 -3.82 -16.96 -1.73
N GLY A 97 -3.82 -16.38 -2.92
CA GLY A 97 -4.98 -15.73 -3.51
C GLY A 97 -6.03 -16.77 -3.94
N SER A 98 -7.28 -16.42 -3.74
CA SER A 98 -8.45 -17.15 -4.25
C SER A 98 -9.52 -16.13 -4.61
N THR A 99 -10.62 -16.60 -5.21
CA THR A 99 -11.79 -15.75 -5.49
C THR A 99 -12.35 -15.07 -4.23
N ASP A 100 -12.12 -15.68 -3.07
CA ASP A 100 -12.66 -15.23 -1.79
C ASP A 100 -11.61 -14.49 -0.94
N THR A 101 -10.35 -14.43 -1.38
CA THR A 101 -9.26 -13.73 -0.66
C THR A 101 -9.17 -12.28 -1.12
N LEU A 102 -9.35 -11.33 -0.20
CA LEU A 102 -9.21 -9.91 -0.48
C LEU A 102 -7.73 -9.51 -0.47
N THR A 103 -7.21 -9.06 -1.61
CA THR A 103 -5.85 -8.55 -1.72
C THR A 103 -5.84 -7.03 -1.69
N ILE A 104 -5.13 -6.46 -0.71
CA ILE A 104 -4.97 -5.02 -0.51
C ILE A 104 -3.48 -4.68 -0.65
N VAL A 105 -3.13 -3.75 -1.53
CA VAL A 105 -1.75 -3.29 -1.70
C VAL A 105 -1.65 -1.81 -1.35
N ASP A 106 -0.84 -1.51 -0.32
CA ASP A 106 -0.35 -0.15 -0.05
C ASP A 106 0.99 0.02 -0.76
N PRO A 107 1.08 0.83 -1.82
CA PRO A 107 2.32 0.99 -2.58
C PRO A 107 3.33 1.90 -1.87
N CYS A 108 3.67 1.57 -0.64
CA CYS A 108 4.47 2.37 0.29
C CYS A 108 5.90 2.58 -0.23
N MET A 109 6.12 3.63 -1.04
CA MET A 109 7.42 3.90 -1.70
C MET A 109 7.75 5.39 -1.82
N ALA A 110 6.80 6.29 -1.56
CA ALA A 110 7.00 7.72 -1.82
C ALA A 110 6.11 8.58 -0.92
N ASP A 111 6.56 9.80 -0.64
CA ASP A 111 5.76 10.80 0.05
C ASP A 111 6.27 12.22 -0.26
N ASN A 112 5.39 13.23 -0.14
CA ASN A 112 5.73 14.65 -0.33
C ASN A 112 6.49 14.94 -1.66
N GLY A 113 6.08 14.28 -2.76
CA GLY A 113 6.65 14.44 -4.09
C GLY A 113 7.97 13.73 -4.33
N ASN A 114 8.46 12.91 -3.37
CA ASN A 114 9.75 12.24 -3.46
C ASN A 114 9.60 10.73 -3.22
N LEU A 115 10.37 9.95 -3.97
CA LEU A 115 10.58 8.53 -3.67
C LEU A 115 11.39 8.38 -2.38
N TYR A 116 11.14 7.34 -1.61
CA TYR A 116 11.98 7.01 -0.47
C TYR A 116 13.39 6.63 -0.93
N HIS A 117 14.35 6.77 -0.02
CA HIS A 117 15.74 6.47 -0.31
C HIS A 117 15.92 5.04 -0.86
N GLY A 118 16.62 4.93 -1.98
CA GLY A 118 16.90 3.65 -2.64
C GLY A 118 15.86 3.22 -3.69
N PHE A 119 14.73 3.91 -3.81
CA PHE A 119 13.76 3.62 -4.86
C PHE A 119 13.97 4.48 -6.11
N SER A 120 13.53 3.96 -7.26
CA SER A 120 13.60 4.60 -8.56
C SER A 120 12.24 4.66 -9.26
N GLN A 121 12.17 5.36 -10.38
CA GLN A 121 10.95 5.38 -11.21
C GLN A 121 10.60 3.97 -11.73
N GLU A 122 11.60 3.15 -12.04
CA GLU A 122 11.40 1.77 -12.48
C GLU A 122 10.77 0.92 -11.35
N PHE A 123 11.17 1.18 -10.09
CA PHE A 123 10.54 0.53 -8.95
C PHE A 123 9.07 0.91 -8.83
N ALA A 124 8.72 2.19 -9.05
CA ALA A 124 7.32 2.63 -9.03
C ALA A 124 6.48 1.96 -10.13
N PHE A 125 7.03 1.76 -11.31
CA PHE A 125 6.34 1.02 -12.39
C PHE A 125 6.23 -0.48 -12.06
N ALA A 126 7.21 -1.08 -11.41
CA ALA A 126 7.11 -2.46 -10.94
C ALA A 126 6.05 -2.60 -9.82
N MET A 127 5.99 -1.63 -8.90
CA MET A 127 4.94 -1.56 -7.87
C MET A 127 3.54 -1.41 -8.51
N ALA A 128 3.40 -0.61 -9.57
CA ALA A 128 2.14 -0.48 -10.32
C ALA A 128 1.69 -1.83 -10.90
N LYS A 129 2.63 -2.68 -11.36
CA LYS A 129 2.30 -4.04 -11.82
C LYS A 129 1.81 -4.92 -10.67
N LEU A 130 2.41 -4.83 -9.48
CA LEU A 130 1.90 -5.54 -8.30
C LEU A 130 0.48 -5.05 -7.95
N CYS A 131 0.26 -3.74 -7.95
CA CYS A 131 -1.05 -3.13 -7.70
C CYS A 131 -2.12 -3.62 -8.67
N SER A 132 -1.79 -3.94 -9.91
CA SER A 132 -2.74 -4.47 -10.90
C SER A 132 -3.32 -5.84 -10.55
N LYS A 133 -2.69 -6.57 -9.63
CA LYS A 133 -3.15 -7.87 -9.11
C LYS A 133 -4.04 -7.73 -7.87
N ALA A 134 -4.15 -6.54 -7.31
CA ALA A 134 -4.90 -6.29 -6.08
C ALA A 134 -6.40 -6.06 -6.34
N ASN A 135 -7.23 -6.42 -5.37
CA ASN A 135 -8.63 -6.01 -5.35
C ASN A 135 -8.77 -4.53 -4.94
N VAL A 136 -7.89 -4.08 -4.04
CA VAL A 136 -7.87 -2.70 -3.52
C VAL A 136 -6.43 -2.20 -3.47
N ILE A 137 -6.20 -0.97 -3.91
CA ILE A 137 -4.95 -0.26 -3.69
C ILE A 137 -5.19 1.01 -2.88
N VAL A 138 -4.21 1.39 -2.04
CA VAL A 138 -4.36 2.53 -1.12
C VAL A 138 -3.21 3.55 -1.23
N PRO A 139 -2.89 4.07 -2.44
CA PRO A 139 -1.81 5.02 -2.64
C PRO A 139 -2.11 6.39 -2.03
N ASN A 140 -1.04 7.14 -1.72
CA ASN A 140 -1.10 8.60 -1.59
C ASN A 140 -0.92 9.29 -2.97
N LEU A 141 -1.08 10.62 -3.03
CA LEU A 141 -0.93 11.37 -4.30
C LEU A 141 0.47 11.27 -4.91
N THR A 142 1.51 11.19 -4.09
CA THR A 142 2.89 11.04 -4.56
C THR A 142 3.08 9.66 -5.21
N GLU A 143 2.67 8.61 -4.53
CA GLU A 143 2.72 7.23 -5.03
C GLU A 143 1.92 7.10 -6.33
N ALA A 144 0.70 7.65 -6.36
CA ALA A 144 -0.13 7.69 -7.55
C ALA A 144 0.58 8.35 -8.74
N SER A 145 1.24 9.49 -8.50
CA SER A 145 1.95 10.22 -9.55
C SER A 145 3.12 9.41 -10.12
N PHE A 146 3.92 8.77 -9.26
CA PHE A 146 5.02 7.91 -9.72
C PHE A 146 4.54 6.66 -10.43
N MET A 147 3.48 6.00 -9.94
CA MET A 147 2.89 4.82 -10.60
C MET A 147 2.33 5.14 -11.98
N LEU A 148 1.74 6.33 -12.15
CA LEU A 148 1.18 6.79 -13.42
C LEU A 148 2.21 7.46 -14.34
N GLY A 149 3.42 7.75 -13.84
CA GLY A 149 4.45 8.48 -14.60
C GLY A 149 4.05 9.91 -14.93
N ILE A 150 3.30 10.57 -14.04
CA ILE A 150 2.84 11.96 -14.21
C ILE A 150 3.49 12.88 -13.17
N PRO A 151 3.58 14.21 -13.45
CA PRO A 151 4.10 15.15 -12.47
C PRO A 151 3.28 15.16 -11.18
N TYR A 152 3.96 15.16 -10.04
CA TYR A 152 3.32 15.34 -8.74
C TYR A 152 2.82 16.77 -8.58
N GLN A 153 1.59 16.92 -8.12
CA GLN A 153 0.97 18.20 -7.82
C GLN A 153 0.61 18.25 -6.33
N SER A 154 1.32 19.07 -5.56
CA SER A 154 1.14 19.17 -4.10
C SER A 154 -0.10 19.96 -3.71
N THR A 155 -0.50 20.96 -4.50
CA THR A 155 -1.60 21.90 -4.21
C THR A 155 -2.29 22.36 -5.49
N GLY A 156 -3.44 23.02 -5.36
CA GLY A 156 -4.13 23.66 -6.49
C GLY A 156 -4.85 22.67 -7.43
N TYR A 157 -5.00 21.43 -7.04
CA TYR A 157 -5.84 20.45 -7.76
C TYR A 157 -7.31 20.55 -7.28
N ASP A 158 -8.20 20.15 -8.15
CA ASP A 158 -9.64 20.12 -7.90
C ASP A 158 -10.18 18.67 -7.80
N ILE A 159 -11.50 18.56 -7.60
CA ILE A 159 -12.17 17.26 -7.52
C ILE A 159 -12.03 16.46 -8.82
N GLU A 160 -12.06 17.11 -9.98
CA GLU A 160 -11.97 16.44 -11.27
C GLU A 160 -10.57 15.87 -11.50
N TYR A 161 -9.53 16.57 -11.05
CA TYR A 161 -8.17 16.02 -11.02
C TYR A 161 -8.08 14.74 -10.18
N ILE A 162 -8.65 14.75 -8.95
CA ILE A 162 -8.68 13.58 -8.07
C ILE A 162 -9.46 12.42 -8.71
N LYS A 163 -10.62 12.68 -9.29
CA LYS A 163 -11.39 11.67 -10.03
C LYS A 163 -10.62 11.08 -11.21
N LYS A 164 -9.88 11.91 -11.92
CA LYS A 164 -9.01 11.46 -13.02
C LYS A 164 -7.92 10.52 -12.50
N ILE A 165 -7.18 10.91 -11.48
CA ILE A 165 -6.15 10.06 -10.84
C ILE A 165 -6.73 8.71 -10.42
N LEU A 166 -7.88 8.69 -9.75
CA LEU A 166 -8.54 7.46 -9.31
C LEU A 166 -8.89 6.53 -10.49
N LYS A 167 -9.40 7.08 -11.59
CA LYS A 167 -9.72 6.32 -12.80
C LYS A 167 -8.47 5.80 -13.50
N ASP A 168 -7.44 6.63 -13.61
CA ASP A 168 -6.17 6.25 -14.24
C ASP A 168 -5.49 5.12 -13.45
N LEU A 169 -5.50 5.18 -12.12
CA LEU A 169 -5.01 4.10 -11.25
C LEU A 169 -5.83 2.81 -11.43
N ALA A 170 -7.15 2.92 -11.48
CA ALA A 170 -8.00 1.74 -11.71
C ALA A 170 -7.75 1.12 -13.09
N ALA A 171 -7.42 1.92 -14.09
CA ALA A 171 -7.07 1.46 -15.44
C ALA A 171 -5.76 0.64 -15.49
N LEU A 172 -4.93 0.69 -14.44
CA LEU A 172 -3.78 -0.21 -14.30
C LEU A 172 -4.19 -1.69 -14.07
N GLY A 173 -5.45 -1.95 -13.73
CA GLY A 173 -6.01 -3.28 -13.53
C GLY A 173 -6.65 -3.51 -12.16
N CYS A 174 -6.49 -2.58 -11.22
CA CYS A 174 -7.07 -2.69 -9.89
C CYS A 174 -8.57 -2.33 -9.90
N GLN A 175 -9.35 -3.09 -9.11
CA GLN A 175 -10.80 -2.91 -9.07
C GLN A 175 -11.23 -1.69 -8.25
N LYS A 176 -10.58 -1.48 -7.10
CA LYS A 176 -10.91 -0.41 -6.15
C LYS A 176 -9.67 0.38 -5.77
N VAL A 177 -9.78 1.69 -5.85
CA VAL A 177 -8.71 2.61 -5.50
C VAL A 177 -9.16 3.49 -4.35
N VAL A 178 -8.34 3.58 -3.31
CA VAL A 178 -8.54 4.48 -2.16
C VAL A 178 -7.35 5.42 -2.10
N LEU A 179 -7.51 6.62 -2.62
CA LEU A 179 -6.46 7.64 -2.63
C LEU A 179 -6.47 8.40 -1.30
N LYS A 180 -5.35 8.36 -0.59
CA LYS A 180 -5.18 8.97 0.73
C LYS A 180 -4.36 10.28 0.66
N GLY A 181 -4.42 11.09 1.72
CA GLY A 181 -3.62 12.30 1.84
C GLY A 181 -4.06 13.44 0.91
N ILE A 182 -5.36 13.56 0.62
CA ILE A 182 -5.90 14.61 -0.22
C ILE A 182 -6.15 15.85 0.64
N GLU A 183 -5.61 17.00 0.22
CA GLU A 183 -5.82 18.27 0.88
C GLU A 183 -6.18 19.34 -0.17
N PHE A 184 -7.38 19.91 -0.05
CA PHE A 184 -7.82 20.98 -0.94
C PHE A 184 -7.43 22.34 -0.37
N ALA A 185 -6.90 23.22 -1.23
CA ALA A 185 -6.58 24.61 -0.88
C ALA A 185 -7.84 25.42 -0.53
N GLU A 186 -7.65 26.48 0.26
CA GLU A 186 -8.70 27.45 0.55
C GLU A 186 -9.25 28.07 -0.75
N ASN A 187 -10.57 28.31 -0.78
CA ASN A 187 -11.29 28.94 -1.89
C ASN A 187 -11.67 28.09 -3.12
N GLN A 188 -11.71 26.78 -3.03
CA GLN A 188 -12.33 25.98 -4.08
C GLN A 188 -13.87 25.95 -3.93
N GLU A 189 -14.55 26.33 -5.01
CA GLU A 189 -16.01 26.34 -5.08
C GLU A 189 -16.55 24.90 -4.91
N GLY A 190 -17.53 24.71 -4.03
CA GLY A 190 -18.11 23.39 -3.73
C GLY A 190 -17.46 22.62 -2.58
N LEU A 191 -16.32 23.09 -2.03
CA LEU A 191 -15.56 22.39 -0.96
C LEU A 191 -15.68 23.10 0.42
N LYS A 192 -16.74 23.84 0.65
CA LYS A 192 -16.97 24.50 1.94
C LYS A 192 -16.97 23.49 3.09
N GLY A 193 -16.07 23.70 4.06
CA GLY A 193 -15.93 22.86 5.26
C GLY A 193 -14.94 21.68 5.14
N VAL A 194 -14.26 21.51 3.99
CA VAL A 194 -13.21 20.46 3.76
C VAL A 194 -11.80 21.05 3.78
N VAL A 195 -11.69 22.36 3.67
CA VAL A 195 -10.40 23.08 3.65
C VAL A 195 -9.62 22.86 4.95
N GLY A 196 -8.30 22.61 4.81
CA GLY A 196 -7.43 22.33 5.96
C GLY A 196 -7.67 20.95 6.60
N LYS A 197 -8.41 20.06 5.93
CA LYS A 197 -8.62 18.67 6.36
C LYS A 197 -7.93 17.73 5.38
N ILE A 198 -7.26 16.72 5.93
CA ILE A 198 -6.75 15.61 5.14
C ILE A 198 -7.91 14.67 4.82
N GLY A 199 -8.13 14.42 3.56
CA GLY A 199 -9.21 13.60 3.03
C GLY A 199 -8.74 12.29 2.40
N VAL A 200 -9.73 11.46 2.13
CA VAL A 200 -9.60 10.21 1.37
C VAL A 200 -10.67 10.21 0.29
N ALA A 201 -10.33 9.80 -0.92
CA ALA A 201 -11.28 9.56 -2.00
C ALA A 201 -11.18 8.11 -2.47
N ALA A 202 -12.32 7.51 -2.78
CA ALA A 202 -12.36 6.14 -3.27
C ALA A 202 -13.07 6.06 -4.61
N TYR A 203 -12.71 5.06 -5.42
CA TYR A 203 -13.35 4.75 -6.68
C TYR A 203 -13.45 3.24 -6.86
N ASP A 204 -14.62 2.78 -7.27
CA ASP A 204 -14.88 1.41 -7.65
C ASP A 204 -15.14 1.35 -9.17
N SER A 205 -14.23 0.73 -9.91
CA SER A 205 -14.30 0.65 -11.37
C SER A 205 -15.42 -0.25 -11.88
N GLN A 206 -15.91 -1.19 -11.08
CA GLN A 206 -17.04 -2.05 -11.46
C GLN A 206 -18.37 -1.30 -11.40
N THR A 207 -18.57 -0.53 -10.34
CA THR A 207 -19.81 0.24 -10.15
C THR A 207 -19.71 1.66 -10.69
N GLN A 208 -18.50 2.11 -11.05
CA GLN A 208 -18.15 3.48 -11.49
C GLN A 208 -18.56 4.55 -10.47
N LYS A 209 -18.55 4.21 -9.18
CA LYS A 209 -18.88 5.13 -8.08
C LYS A 209 -17.63 5.68 -7.42
N PHE A 210 -17.74 6.95 -7.03
CA PHE A 210 -16.78 7.66 -6.19
C PHE A 210 -17.31 7.79 -4.77
#